data_68dd5b7c862944950d3a73ebfffc0443
#
_entry.id   68dd5b7c862944950d3a73ebfffc0443
#
_cell.length_a   1.000
_cell.length_b   1.000
_cell.length_c   1.000
_cell.angle_alpha   90.00
_cell.angle_beta   90.00
_cell.angle_gamma   90.00
#
_symmetry.space_group_name_H-M   'P 1'
#
loop_
_entity.id
_entity.type
_entity.pdbx_description
1 polymer ?
#
loop_
_entity_poly.entity_id
_entity_poly.type
_entity_poly.pdbx_seq_one_letter_code
_entity_poly.pdbx_strand_id
1 'polypeptide(L)'
;RDRLTDCNLDTDLHVIMETNEALENIYDIAHASKRIVALYFGGVDMAAELRVENKPENLVYARSKLVHAGASVGVDVIDVPYLDLENMDGLKKEAEFVKNLGFTGKGSIHPKQINILNEIFTPSQKEISHAKKIIDQFNKSDTGLVVIDGKLIEKPVLREMQRKILIADKINNS
;
A
#
# COMPACT_ATOMS: atom_id res chain seq x y z
N ARG A 1 9.61 11.51 23.02
CA ARG A 1 10.48 10.40 23.46
C ARG A 1 9.67 9.12 23.42
N ASP A 2 10.15 8.11 22.74
CA ASP A 2 9.46 6.84 22.54
C ASP A 2 9.48 6.03 23.87
N ARG A 3 8.35 6.07 24.62
CA ARG A 3 8.21 5.36 25.89
C ARG A 3 8.29 3.83 25.76
N LEU A 4 8.00 3.27 24.57
CA LEU A 4 8.08 1.83 24.33
C LEU A 4 9.52 1.35 24.23
N THR A 5 10.43 2.20 23.80
CA THR A 5 11.88 1.89 23.80
C THR A 5 12.42 1.77 25.22
N ASP A 6 11.92 2.60 26.13
CA ASP A 6 12.32 2.56 27.55
C ASP A 6 11.83 1.26 28.26
N CYS A 7 10.83 0.57 27.70
CA CYS A 7 10.30 -0.70 28.21
C CYS A 7 10.92 -1.94 27.57
N ASN A 8 11.91 -1.79 26.68
CA ASN A 8 12.52 -2.89 25.92
C ASN A 8 11.50 -3.71 25.09
N LEU A 9 10.41 -3.08 24.64
CA LEU A 9 9.39 -3.71 23.80
C LEU A 9 9.74 -3.50 22.33
N ASP A 10 9.94 -4.59 21.63
CA ASP A 10 10.08 -4.63 20.16
C ASP A 10 8.68 -4.71 19.54
N THR A 11 7.99 -3.55 19.53
CA THR A 11 6.60 -3.44 19.05
C THR A 11 6.56 -2.52 17.83
N ASP A 12 6.03 -3.02 16.73
CA ASP A 12 5.78 -2.25 15.53
C ASP A 12 4.72 -1.15 15.77
N LEU A 13 4.87 -0.03 15.08
CA LEU A 13 3.94 1.08 15.11
C LEU A 13 3.17 1.18 13.80
N HIS A 14 1.85 1.24 13.92
CA HIS A 14 0.94 1.54 12.83
C HIS A 14 0.36 2.93 13.08
N VAL A 15 0.61 3.89 12.20
CA VAL A 15 0.25 5.29 12.41
C VAL A 15 -0.91 5.68 11.52
N ILE A 16 -1.96 6.28 12.11
CA ILE A 16 -3.14 6.75 11.35
C ILE A 16 -2.96 8.23 11.01
N MET A 17 -3.13 8.56 9.72
CA MET A 17 -3.11 9.90 9.18
C MET A 17 -4.54 10.33 8.86
N GLU A 18 -5.14 11.14 9.73
CA GLU A 18 -6.56 11.49 9.67
C GLU A 18 -6.85 12.98 9.83
N THR A 19 -5.80 13.80 9.96
CA THR A 19 -5.91 15.26 10.07
C THR A 19 -5.05 15.97 9.03
N ASN A 20 -5.42 17.21 8.67
CA ASN A 20 -4.60 18.03 7.77
C ASN A 20 -3.24 18.35 8.37
N GLU A 21 -3.14 18.53 9.70
CA GLU A 21 -1.86 18.73 10.38
C GLU A 21 -0.94 17.51 10.24
N ALA A 22 -1.48 16.30 10.43
CA ALA A 22 -0.74 15.06 10.21
C ALA A 22 -0.33 14.91 8.74
N LEU A 23 -1.22 15.25 7.80
CA LEU A 23 -0.94 15.20 6.37
C LEU A 23 0.16 16.20 5.97
N GLU A 24 0.19 17.38 6.57
CA GLU A 24 1.24 18.37 6.31
C GLU A 24 2.61 17.86 6.78
N ASN A 25 2.66 17.24 7.96
CA ASN A 25 3.90 16.73 8.58
C ASN A 25 4.20 15.27 8.23
N ILE A 26 3.54 14.71 7.21
CA ILE A 26 3.53 13.26 6.97
C ILE A 26 4.91 12.64 6.74
N TYR A 27 5.83 13.35 6.08
CA TYR A 27 7.19 12.86 5.85
C TYR A 27 7.99 12.81 7.14
N ASP A 28 7.88 13.82 7.99
CA ASP A 28 8.56 13.87 9.28
C ASP A 28 8.02 12.76 10.20
N ILE A 29 6.69 12.54 10.19
CA ILE A 29 6.05 11.46 10.92
C ILE A 29 6.55 10.10 10.42
N ALA A 30 6.57 9.89 9.10
CA ALA A 30 7.01 8.63 8.51
C ALA A 30 8.48 8.30 8.86
N HIS A 31 9.34 9.31 9.00
CA HIS A 31 10.75 9.16 9.36
C HIS A 31 11.01 9.16 10.87
N ALA A 32 10.01 9.42 11.72
CA ALA A 32 10.21 9.63 13.15
C ALA A 32 10.72 8.39 13.92
N SER A 33 10.43 7.19 13.44
CA SER A 33 10.89 5.95 14.07
C SER A 33 10.98 4.82 13.06
N LYS A 34 12.04 3.99 13.18
CA LYS A 34 12.18 2.74 12.42
C LYS A 34 11.16 1.67 12.79
N ARG A 35 10.44 1.87 13.88
CA ARG A 35 9.34 0.99 14.32
C ARG A 35 8.03 1.24 13.57
N ILE A 36 7.92 2.34 12.82
CA ILE A 36 6.77 2.58 11.95
C ILE A 36 6.90 1.63 10.76
N VAL A 37 5.96 0.69 10.67
CA VAL A 37 5.91 -0.33 9.62
C VAL A 37 4.73 -0.13 8.67
N ALA A 38 3.73 0.67 9.07
CA ALA A 38 2.59 0.99 8.23
C ALA A 38 2.02 2.39 8.53
N LEU A 39 1.56 3.06 7.48
CA LEU A 39 0.75 4.28 7.54
C LEU A 39 -0.68 3.94 7.13
N TYR A 40 -1.65 4.33 7.96
CA TYR A 40 -3.06 4.13 7.70
C TYR A 40 -3.73 5.45 7.32
N PHE A 41 -4.62 5.40 6.36
CA PHE A 41 -5.43 6.55 5.97
C PHE A 41 -6.73 6.60 6.78
N GLY A 42 -6.93 7.64 7.58
CA GLY A 42 -8.16 7.93 8.32
C GLY A 42 -9.13 8.76 7.48
N GLY A 43 -9.70 8.17 6.43
CA GLY A 43 -10.47 8.90 5.42
C GLY A 43 -11.76 9.54 5.93
N VAL A 44 -12.39 8.99 6.95
CA VAL A 44 -13.64 9.54 7.52
C VAL A 44 -13.36 10.86 8.22
N ASP A 45 -12.36 10.89 9.11
CA ASP A 45 -11.97 12.09 9.86
C ASP A 45 -11.36 13.14 8.93
N MET A 46 -10.54 12.71 7.97
CA MET A 46 -9.99 13.58 6.93
C MET A 46 -11.11 14.26 6.12
N ALA A 47 -12.14 13.51 5.69
CA ALA A 47 -13.27 14.09 4.96
C ALA A 47 -14.06 15.10 5.81
N ALA A 48 -14.27 14.79 7.09
CA ALA A 48 -14.94 15.69 8.03
C ALA A 48 -14.14 16.99 8.22
N GLU A 49 -12.83 16.91 8.39
CA GLU A 49 -11.96 18.09 8.52
C GLU A 49 -11.92 18.92 7.24
N LEU A 50 -11.91 18.29 6.08
CA LEU A 50 -11.98 18.95 4.76
C LEU A 50 -13.38 19.48 4.42
N ARG A 51 -14.41 19.11 5.21
CA ARG A 51 -15.83 19.47 4.96
C ARG A 51 -16.34 18.96 3.61
N VAL A 52 -15.96 17.74 3.24
CA VAL A 52 -16.37 17.06 2.02
C VAL A 52 -17.04 15.72 2.32
N GLU A 53 -17.74 15.18 1.36
CA GLU A 53 -18.22 13.81 1.46
C GLU A 53 -17.03 12.83 1.41
N ASN A 54 -17.11 11.76 2.19
CA ASN A 54 -16.12 10.68 2.18
C ASN A 54 -16.25 9.85 0.88
N LYS A 55 -15.78 10.44 -0.21
CA LYS A 55 -15.71 9.82 -1.54
C LYS A 55 -14.26 9.77 -2.02
N PRO A 56 -13.88 8.73 -2.78
CA PRO A 56 -12.52 8.59 -3.28
C PRO A 56 -11.96 9.83 -3.99
N GLU A 57 -12.79 10.48 -4.80
CA GLU A 57 -12.44 11.64 -5.62
C GLU A 57 -12.04 12.86 -4.77
N ASN A 58 -12.76 13.06 -3.65
CA ASN A 58 -12.51 14.20 -2.75
C ASN A 58 -11.23 14.04 -1.93
N LEU A 59 -10.77 12.78 -1.76
CA LEU A 59 -9.66 12.42 -0.89
C LEU A 59 -8.41 11.97 -1.66
N VAL A 60 -8.41 12.07 -2.98
CA VAL A 60 -7.31 11.57 -3.82
C VAL A 60 -5.97 12.24 -3.51
N TYR A 61 -5.97 13.55 -3.21
CA TYR A 61 -4.75 14.27 -2.84
C TYR A 61 -4.15 13.73 -1.54
N ALA A 62 -4.97 13.59 -0.49
CA ALA A 62 -4.51 13.12 0.81
C ALA A 62 -4.02 11.66 0.71
N ARG A 63 -4.75 10.79 0.00
CA ARG A 63 -4.33 9.41 -0.30
C ARG A 63 -3.00 9.36 -1.04
N SER A 64 -2.84 10.16 -2.09
CA SER A 64 -1.60 10.18 -2.88
C SER A 64 -0.42 10.67 -2.05
N LYS A 65 -0.59 11.71 -1.24
CA LYS A 65 0.47 12.23 -0.37
C LYS A 65 0.91 11.17 0.67
N LEU A 66 -0.05 10.39 1.20
CA LEU A 66 0.24 9.26 2.09
C LEU A 66 1.07 8.17 1.38
N VAL A 67 0.69 7.80 0.17
CA VAL A 67 1.44 6.80 -0.63
C VAL A 67 2.87 7.27 -0.89
N HIS A 68 3.07 8.53 -1.27
CA HIS A 68 4.41 9.10 -1.47
C HIS A 68 5.25 9.05 -0.19
N ALA A 69 4.67 9.39 0.95
CA ALA A 69 5.37 9.35 2.23
C ALA A 69 5.75 7.92 2.63
N GLY A 70 4.82 6.97 2.54
CA GLY A 70 5.10 5.55 2.80
C GLY A 70 6.19 4.99 1.89
N ALA A 71 6.13 5.33 0.59
CA ALA A 71 7.14 4.91 -0.37
C ALA A 71 8.55 5.48 -0.06
N SER A 72 8.63 6.69 0.51
CA SER A 72 9.92 7.33 0.85
C SER A 72 10.69 6.59 1.94
N VAL A 73 10.00 5.87 2.82
CA VAL A 73 10.58 5.08 3.93
C VAL A 73 10.41 3.56 3.74
N GLY A 74 9.67 3.14 2.70
CA GLY A 74 9.50 1.72 2.37
C GLY A 74 8.52 0.96 3.27
N VAL A 75 7.55 1.66 3.89
CA VAL A 75 6.52 1.06 4.75
C VAL A 75 5.22 0.78 4.00
N ASP A 76 4.39 -0.09 4.56
CA ASP A 76 3.07 -0.38 4.01
C ASP A 76 2.11 0.81 4.16
N VAL A 77 1.19 0.95 3.21
CA VAL A 77 0.18 2.01 3.20
C VAL A 77 -1.20 1.37 3.09
N ILE A 78 -2.03 1.58 4.12
CA ILE A 78 -3.31 0.92 4.28
C ILE A 78 -4.44 1.96 4.18
N ASP A 79 -5.38 1.72 3.29
CA ASP A 79 -6.54 2.62 3.12
C ASP A 79 -7.62 2.38 4.19
N VAL A 80 -8.47 3.39 4.37
CA VAL A 80 -9.63 3.36 5.28
C VAL A 80 -10.59 2.22 4.94
N PRO A 81 -11.28 1.60 5.93
CA PRO A 81 -12.31 0.60 5.67
C PRO A 81 -13.46 1.15 4.81
N TYR A 82 -14.08 0.27 4.03
CA TYR A 82 -15.31 0.57 3.30
C TYR A 82 -16.51 0.34 4.22
N LEU A 83 -17.35 1.38 4.39
CA LEU A 83 -18.37 1.39 5.45
C LEU A 83 -19.71 0.76 5.05
N ASP A 84 -20.04 0.74 3.75
CA ASP A 84 -21.31 0.16 3.27
C ASP A 84 -21.18 -1.36 3.13
N LEU A 85 -21.67 -2.08 4.15
CA LEU A 85 -21.57 -3.54 4.25
C LEU A 85 -22.47 -4.30 3.27
N GLU A 86 -23.40 -3.62 2.62
CA GLU A 86 -24.31 -4.24 1.64
C GLU A 86 -23.84 -4.03 0.20
N ASN A 87 -22.91 -3.10 -0.04
CA ASN A 87 -22.39 -2.75 -1.37
C ASN A 87 -20.98 -3.32 -1.62
N MET A 88 -20.90 -4.63 -1.85
CA MET A 88 -19.61 -5.31 -2.11
C MET A 88 -18.98 -4.90 -3.45
N ASP A 89 -19.77 -4.51 -4.44
CA ASP A 89 -19.27 -3.98 -5.71
C ASP A 89 -18.60 -2.61 -5.52
N GLY A 90 -19.15 -1.78 -4.65
CA GLY A 90 -18.53 -0.51 -4.25
C GLY A 90 -17.20 -0.73 -3.54
N LEU A 91 -17.14 -1.69 -2.59
CA LEU A 91 -15.91 -2.10 -1.94
C LEU A 91 -14.83 -2.50 -2.96
N LYS A 92 -15.21 -3.36 -3.93
CA LYS A 92 -14.28 -3.84 -4.96
C LYS A 92 -13.72 -2.69 -5.79
N LYS A 93 -14.58 -1.81 -6.28
CA LYS A 93 -14.19 -0.63 -7.09
C LYS A 93 -13.25 0.30 -6.31
N GLU A 94 -13.57 0.59 -5.05
CA GLU A 94 -12.72 1.45 -4.23
C GLU A 94 -11.37 0.77 -3.91
N ALA A 95 -11.37 -0.52 -3.60
CA ALA A 95 -10.13 -1.26 -3.35
C ALA A 95 -9.22 -1.32 -4.59
N GLU A 96 -9.77 -1.55 -5.78
CA GLU A 96 -9.04 -1.49 -7.05
C GLU A 96 -8.48 -0.07 -7.32
N PHE A 97 -9.28 0.95 -7.05
CA PHE A 97 -8.87 2.34 -7.19
C PHE A 97 -7.67 2.68 -6.29
N VAL A 98 -7.75 2.36 -4.99
CA VAL A 98 -6.65 2.67 -4.06
C VAL A 98 -5.41 1.80 -4.30
N LYS A 99 -5.57 0.54 -4.70
CA LYS A 99 -4.45 -0.29 -5.17
C LYS A 99 -3.70 0.39 -6.34
N ASN A 100 -4.44 0.94 -7.30
CA ASN A 100 -3.85 1.65 -8.45
C ASN A 100 -3.18 2.97 -8.04
N LEU A 101 -3.59 3.60 -6.94
CA LEU A 101 -2.88 4.75 -6.34
C LEU A 101 -1.57 4.34 -5.66
N GLY A 102 -1.39 3.05 -5.32
CA GLY A 102 -0.17 2.55 -4.68
C GLY A 102 -0.36 2.11 -3.23
N PHE A 103 -1.58 2.02 -2.73
CA PHE A 103 -1.86 1.38 -1.43
C PHE A 103 -1.49 -0.09 -1.47
N THR A 104 -0.99 -0.60 -0.34
CA THR A 104 -0.58 -2.01 -0.18
C THR A 104 -1.67 -2.86 0.45
N GLY A 105 -2.70 -2.23 1.02
CA GLY A 105 -3.84 -2.89 1.64
C GLY A 105 -4.98 -1.92 1.90
N LYS A 106 -6.08 -2.46 2.42
CA LYS A 106 -7.26 -1.72 2.84
C LYS A 106 -7.83 -2.34 4.12
N GLY A 107 -8.21 -1.50 5.07
CA GLY A 107 -8.84 -1.96 6.30
C GLY A 107 -10.15 -2.71 6.04
N SER A 108 -10.45 -3.69 6.88
CA SER A 108 -11.72 -4.42 6.88
C SER A 108 -12.40 -4.29 8.23
N ILE A 109 -13.69 -4.01 8.23
CA ILE A 109 -14.53 -3.94 9.43
C ILE A 109 -15.55 -5.08 9.53
N HIS A 110 -15.59 -5.96 8.51
CA HIS A 110 -16.51 -7.10 8.51
C HIS A 110 -15.92 -8.29 7.75
N PRO A 111 -16.12 -9.54 8.24
CA PRO A 111 -15.61 -10.75 7.57
C PRO A 111 -16.00 -10.91 6.09
N LYS A 112 -17.17 -10.43 5.68
CA LYS A 112 -17.62 -10.45 4.27
C LYS A 112 -16.64 -9.73 3.31
N GLN A 113 -15.86 -8.78 3.81
CA GLN A 113 -14.93 -7.97 3.01
C GLN A 113 -13.60 -8.67 2.75
N ILE A 114 -13.21 -9.61 3.61
CA ILE A 114 -11.85 -10.18 3.64
C ILE A 114 -11.48 -10.84 2.32
N ASN A 115 -12.36 -11.70 1.79
CA ASN A 115 -12.05 -12.43 0.55
C ASN A 115 -11.84 -11.49 -0.64
N ILE A 116 -12.69 -10.45 -0.75
CA ILE A 116 -12.59 -9.46 -1.82
C ILE A 116 -11.27 -8.67 -1.72
N LEU A 117 -10.92 -8.24 -0.51
CA LEU A 117 -9.69 -7.50 -0.29
C LEU A 117 -8.45 -8.36 -0.54
N ASN A 118 -8.45 -9.60 -0.07
CA ASN A 118 -7.37 -10.53 -0.32
C ASN A 118 -7.20 -10.81 -1.82
N GLU A 119 -8.29 -11.04 -2.57
CA GLU A 119 -8.24 -11.22 -4.02
C GLU A 119 -7.59 -10.03 -4.73
N ILE A 120 -7.94 -8.79 -4.31
CA ILE A 120 -7.43 -7.58 -4.94
C ILE A 120 -5.97 -7.34 -4.60
N PHE A 121 -5.58 -7.41 -3.33
CA PHE A 121 -4.23 -7.03 -2.89
C PHE A 121 -3.19 -8.16 -3.01
N THR A 122 -3.61 -9.41 -3.17
CA THR A 122 -2.70 -10.54 -3.41
C THR A 122 -2.33 -10.62 -4.90
N PRO A 123 -1.04 -10.74 -5.24
CA PRO A 123 -0.64 -10.97 -6.62
C PRO A 123 -1.16 -12.32 -7.14
N SER A 124 -1.80 -12.32 -8.29
CA SER A 124 -2.28 -13.54 -8.94
C SER A 124 -1.11 -14.45 -9.39
N GLN A 125 -1.36 -15.76 -9.55
CA GLN A 125 -0.36 -16.71 -10.07
C GLN A 125 0.18 -16.31 -11.44
N LYS A 126 -0.66 -15.67 -12.28
CA LYS A 126 -0.26 -15.12 -13.57
C LYS A 126 0.74 -13.97 -13.42
N GLU A 127 0.48 -13.04 -12.49
CA GLU A 127 1.38 -11.92 -12.18
C GLU A 127 2.70 -12.42 -11.58
N ILE A 128 2.65 -13.41 -10.68
CA ILE A 128 3.83 -14.04 -10.09
C ILE A 128 4.69 -14.71 -11.17
N SER A 129 4.07 -15.51 -12.05
CA SER A 129 4.77 -16.18 -13.14
C SER A 129 5.40 -15.19 -14.12
N HIS A 130 4.67 -14.12 -14.45
CA HIS A 130 5.18 -13.04 -15.30
C HIS A 130 6.35 -12.30 -14.65
N ALA A 131 6.24 -11.97 -13.36
CA ALA A 131 7.30 -11.33 -12.60
C ALA A 131 8.58 -12.20 -12.56
N LYS A 132 8.46 -13.50 -12.30
CA LYS A 132 9.59 -14.45 -12.34
C LYS A 132 10.27 -14.48 -13.71
N LYS A 133 9.48 -14.54 -14.80
CA LYS A 133 10.00 -14.51 -16.19
C LYS A 133 10.82 -13.25 -16.44
N ILE A 134 10.29 -12.06 -16.05
CA ILE A 134 10.97 -10.78 -16.24
C ILE A 134 12.27 -10.73 -15.45
N ILE A 135 12.26 -11.12 -14.18
CA ILE A 135 13.44 -11.12 -13.30
C ILE A 135 14.54 -12.04 -13.88
N ASP A 136 14.15 -13.27 -14.30
CA ASP A 136 15.11 -14.23 -14.87
C ASP A 136 15.76 -13.70 -16.15
N GLN A 137 14.96 -13.14 -17.06
CA GLN A 137 15.49 -12.60 -18.32
C GLN A 137 16.34 -11.34 -18.09
N PHE A 138 15.96 -10.47 -17.16
CA PHE A 138 16.74 -9.29 -16.81
C PHE A 138 18.10 -9.66 -16.21
N ASN A 139 18.14 -10.66 -15.33
CA ASN A 139 19.37 -11.13 -14.70
C ASN A 139 20.34 -11.81 -15.67
N LYS A 140 19.85 -12.29 -16.83
CA LYS A 140 20.67 -12.86 -17.90
C LYS A 140 21.22 -11.80 -18.88
N SER A 141 20.78 -10.54 -18.74
CA SER A 141 21.22 -9.43 -19.59
C SER A 141 22.38 -8.70 -18.95
N ASP A 142 23.48 -8.54 -19.71
CA ASP A 142 24.66 -7.79 -19.27
C ASP A 142 24.51 -6.27 -19.38
N THR A 143 23.44 -5.79 -20.05
CA THR A 143 23.28 -4.36 -20.38
C THR A 143 22.43 -3.59 -19.38
N GLY A 144 21.73 -4.29 -18.45
CA GLY A 144 20.76 -3.67 -17.52
C GLY A 144 19.49 -3.13 -18.22
N LEU A 145 19.30 -3.48 -19.48
CA LEU A 145 18.13 -3.20 -20.32
C LEU A 145 17.75 -4.46 -21.08
N VAL A 146 16.48 -4.81 -21.11
CA VAL A 146 15.99 -5.97 -21.87
C VAL A 146 14.63 -5.66 -22.48
N VAL A 147 14.36 -6.17 -23.67
CA VAL A 147 13.03 -6.09 -24.29
C VAL A 147 12.33 -7.43 -24.10
N ILE A 148 11.19 -7.42 -23.41
CA ILE A 148 10.38 -8.61 -23.14
C ILE A 148 8.96 -8.34 -23.60
N ASP A 149 8.43 -9.22 -24.43
CA ASP A 149 7.07 -9.10 -24.99
C ASP A 149 6.82 -7.69 -25.62
N GLY A 150 7.85 -7.12 -26.31
CA GLY A 150 7.80 -5.81 -26.97
C GLY A 150 7.90 -4.60 -26.02
N LYS A 151 8.14 -4.81 -24.73
CA LYS A 151 8.30 -3.74 -23.75
C LYS A 151 9.73 -3.65 -23.24
N LEU A 152 10.24 -2.42 -23.16
CA LEU A 152 11.54 -2.16 -22.54
C LEU A 152 11.42 -2.34 -21.02
N ILE A 153 12.27 -3.18 -20.47
CA ILE A 153 12.37 -3.44 -19.03
C ILE A 153 13.66 -2.81 -18.49
N GLU A 154 13.48 -1.91 -17.57
CA GLU A 154 14.54 -1.20 -16.85
C GLU A 154 14.48 -1.51 -15.35
N LYS A 155 15.48 -1.05 -14.60
CA LYS A 155 15.56 -1.26 -13.14
C LYS A 155 14.27 -0.89 -12.35
N PRO A 156 13.53 0.19 -12.67
CA PRO A 156 12.27 0.48 -11.99
C PRO A 156 11.22 -0.63 -12.15
N VAL A 157 11.09 -1.18 -13.37
CA VAL A 157 10.16 -2.28 -13.65
C VAL A 157 10.60 -3.56 -12.93
N LEU A 158 11.91 -3.81 -12.89
CA LEU A 158 12.46 -4.95 -12.14
C LEU A 158 12.11 -4.88 -10.65
N ARG A 159 12.21 -3.68 -10.02
CA ARG A 159 11.85 -3.48 -8.61
C ARG A 159 10.37 -3.78 -8.36
N GLU A 160 9.48 -3.37 -9.27
CA GLU A 160 8.05 -3.70 -9.19
C GLU A 160 7.83 -5.22 -9.22
N MET A 161 8.49 -5.93 -10.13
CA MET A 161 8.38 -7.39 -10.23
C MET A 161 8.92 -8.08 -8.98
N GLN A 162 10.04 -7.65 -8.44
CA GLN A 162 10.62 -8.15 -7.19
C GLN A 162 9.66 -7.95 -6.01
N ARG A 163 9.00 -6.78 -5.93
CA ARG A 163 8.01 -6.50 -4.89
C ARG A 163 6.82 -7.45 -4.96
N LYS A 164 6.31 -7.77 -6.16
CA LYS A 164 5.22 -8.76 -6.34
C LYS A 164 5.61 -10.14 -5.81
N ILE A 165 6.84 -10.58 -6.06
CA ILE A 165 7.34 -11.85 -5.54
C ILE A 165 7.43 -11.81 -4.00
N LEU A 166 7.98 -10.74 -3.42
CA LEU A 166 8.09 -10.60 -1.96
C LEU A 166 6.73 -10.66 -1.26
N ILE A 167 5.70 -10.03 -1.84
CA ILE A 167 4.34 -10.09 -1.30
C ILE A 167 3.82 -11.54 -1.36
N ALA A 168 3.99 -12.21 -2.49
CA ALA A 168 3.53 -13.60 -2.65
C ALA A 168 4.23 -14.54 -1.67
N ASP A 169 5.53 -14.39 -1.47
CA ASP A 169 6.31 -15.20 -0.53
C ASP A 169 5.90 -14.98 0.93
N LYS A 170 5.63 -13.72 1.32
CA LYS A 170 5.11 -13.41 2.66
C LYS A 170 3.77 -14.11 2.93
N ILE A 171 2.84 -14.06 1.97
CA ILE A 171 1.51 -14.68 2.09
C ILE A 171 1.62 -16.21 2.19
N ASN A 172 2.51 -16.83 1.42
CA ASN A 172 2.69 -18.28 1.43
C ASN A 172 3.37 -18.82 2.71
N ASN A 173 4.07 -17.94 3.45
CA ASN A 173 4.79 -18.31 4.68
C ASN A 173 4.04 -17.87 5.96
N SER A 174 2.83 -17.31 5.84
CA SER A 174 1.94 -16.92 6.94
C SER A 174 0.88 -17.97 7.21
#